data_662ab1d632ac4242232f474ff03412c7
#
_entry.id   662ab1d632ac4242232f474ff03412c7
#
_cell.length_a   1.000
_cell.length_b   1.000
_cell.length_c   1.000
_cell.angle_alpha   90.00
_cell.angle_beta   90.00
_cell.angle_gamma   90.00
#
_symmetry.space_group_name_H-M   'P 1'
#
loop_
_entity.id
_entity.type
_entity.pdbx_description
1 polymer ?
#
loop_
_entity_poly.entity_id
_entity_poly.type
_entity_poly.pdbx_seq_one_letter_code
_entity_poly.pdbx_strand_id
1 'polypeptide(L)'
;MALPAITAVDEPALTSVDSNRWDAVVVVTPTIELGELEAVHRRLHEAARFDARVGKDVMLLVAPEIAGGRLVVAPTGPLGRDYDDVRRFADASRAGVVRARDAGARRILLLVPRAPLQHIYERAVEVAVLGALAALWEPLEAREARSENDVEPVVEIGFQNPPGTDGAALADLLTAMETGRRLARDITGTNPERMSPSAVAQACVDAFAGTRVRVEVIDEPSRLAREYPLIAAVARASMGVGRHRPCVIRLEYQGDGDVRETVLLAGKGVVYDTGGSDLKTGGGMAGMSRDKGGAGAVAGFVKTIAQMQPEGLRVVALIGAVRNSIGADAYVADEIVESHAGVRVRVGNTDAEGRMVLADLLSHLRCEAIRSVEPRILSVATLTGHAARMVGPYSVALDNGPARIHRIASGLAAMGEIWGDPFEISRVRREDFDFVRPRSKADDVLQCNNAASAVTTRGHQFPAAFLAIASGLDKHGADAERPIPFTHIDIAGSAVDNGDWQHGRPTAAPVVALAARWLIG
;
A
#
# COMPACT_ATOMS: atom_id res chain seq x y z
N MET A 1 3.03 15.83 12.29
CA MET A 1 4.08 16.41 11.42
C MET A 1 3.55 16.61 10.02
N ALA A 2 3.83 17.75 9.44
CA ALA A 2 3.19 18.14 8.19
C ALA A 2 3.89 17.51 6.98
N LEU A 3 3.10 16.97 6.06
CA LEU A 3 3.53 16.69 4.70
C LEU A 3 4.11 17.97 4.08
N PRO A 4 5.21 17.93 3.30
CA PRO A 4 5.63 19.09 2.52
C PRO A 4 4.46 19.63 1.69
N ALA A 5 4.32 20.95 1.58
CA ALA A 5 3.32 21.53 0.70
C ALA A 5 3.58 21.08 -0.75
N ILE A 6 2.53 20.68 -1.45
CA ILE A 6 2.61 20.24 -2.85
C ILE A 6 1.95 21.33 -3.69
N THR A 7 2.71 21.93 -4.61
CA THR A 7 2.25 23.09 -5.38
C THR A 7 2.48 22.88 -6.87
N ALA A 8 1.42 22.95 -7.66
CA ALA A 8 1.54 23.01 -9.11
C ALA A 8 1.99 24.40 -9.55
N VAL A 9 2.84 24.47 -10.56
CA VAL A 9 3.38 25.71 -11.14
C VAL A 9 3.20 25.64 -12.66
N ASP A 10 2.38 26.53 -13.22
CA ASP A 10 2.08 26.55 -14.65
C ASP A 10 3.27 27.05 -15.46
N GLU A 11 3.85 28.18 -15.05
CA GLU A 11 5.05 28.75 -15.66
C GLU A 11 6.16 28.82 -14.59
N PRO A 12 7.07 27.86 -14.55
CA PRO A 12 8.10 27.85 -13.53
C PRO A 12 9.11 28.96 -13.75
N ALA A 13 9.19 29.88 -12.79
CA ALA A 13 10.23 30.91 -12.74
C ALA A 13 11.58 30.22 -12.46
N LEU A 14 12.34 29.95 -13.49
CA LEU A 14 13.59 29.17 -13.44
C LEU A 14 14.81 30.03 -13.16
N THR A 15 14.74 31.35 -13.38
CA THR A 15 15.89 32.21 -13.18
C THR A 15 15.96 32.74 -11.77
N SER A 16 17.15 33.00 -11.25
CA SER A 16 17.38 33.57 -9.92
C SER A 16 16.79 35.00 -9.78
N VAL A 17 16.57 35.69 -10.91
CA VAL A 17 15.97 37.02 -10.95
C VAL A 17 14.45 36.96 -10.72
N ASP A 18 13.82 35.86 -11.16
CA ASP A 18 12.36 35.74 -11.19
C ASP A 18 11.79 35.08 -9.92
N SER A 19 12.62 34.39 -9.14
CA SER A 19 12.12 33.62 -7.97
C SER A 19 13.12 33.45 -6.85
N ASN A 20 12.81 33.99 -5.69
CA ASN A 20 13.43 33.64 -4.41
C ASN A 20 12.65 32.53 -3.67
N ARG A 21 11.67 31.90 -4.33
CA ARG A 21 10.81 30.89 -3.70
C ARG A 21 11.51 29.56 -3.54
N TRP A 22 12.30 29.15 -4.56
CA TRP A 22 12.88 27.81 -4.62
C TRP A 22 14.36 27.82 -4.22
N ASP A 23 14.76 26.83 -3.44
CA ASP A 23 16.15 26.63 -2.99
C ASP A 23 16.95 25.74 -3.94
N ALA A 24 16.25 24.95 -4.76
CA ALA A 24 16.84 24.09 -5.78
C ALA A 24 15.82 23.77 -6.89
N VAL A 25 16.32 23.55 -8.09
CA VAL A 25 15.58 22.97 -9.21
C VAL A 25 16.08 21.56 -9.45
N VAL A 26 15.18 20.58 -9.46
CA VAL A 26 15.47 19.17 -9.78
C VAL A 26 14.83 18.85 -11.13
N VAL A 27 15.64 18.43 -12.10
CA VAL A 27 15.18 18.07 -13.45
C VAL A 27 15.26 16.57 -13.63
N VAL A 28 14.11 15.93 -13.77
CA VAL A 28 13.97 14.49 -14.05
C VAL A 28 13.80 14.29 -15.53
N THR A 29 14.76 13.68 -16.18
CA THR A 29 14.80 13.66 -17.64
C THR A 29 15.58 12.47 -18.21
N PRO A 30 15.17 11.92 -19.37
CA PRO A 30 15.96 10.91 -20.09
C PRO A 30 17.12 11.49 -20.90
N THR A 31 17.20 12.81 -21.05
CA THR A 31 18.16 13.51 -21.93
C THR A 31 18.59 14.85 -21.37
N ILE A 32 19.75 15.36 -21.78
CA ILE A 32 20.20 16.73 -21.50
C ILE A 32 19.76 17.73 -22.58
N GLU A 33 19.12 17.25 -23.64
CA GLU A 33 18.60 18.08 -24.73
C GLU A 33 17.24 18.70 -24.34
N LEU A 34 17.29 19.84 -23.66
CA LEU A 34 16.15 20.53 -23.04
C LEU A 34 15.99 21.95 -23.58
N GLY A 35 15.94 22.12 -24.92
CA GLY A 35 15.89 23.43 -25.55
C GLY A 35 14.75 24.34 -25.10
N GLU A 36 13.63 23.76 -24.64
CA GLU A 36 12.50 24.47 -24.04
C GLU A 36 12.81 25.09 -22.67
N LEU A 37 13.86 24.61 -21.99
CA LEU A 37 14.36 25.11 -20.71
C LEU A 37 15.76 25.71 -20.92
N GLU A 38 15.86 26.82 -21.65
CA GLU A 38 17.12 27.37 -22.18
C GLU A 38 18.24 27.50 -21.13
N ALA A 39 17.94 28.05 -19.96
CA ALA A 39 18.94 28.24 -18.91
C ALA A 39 19.46 26.88 -18.37
N VAL A 40 18.58 25.89 -18.19
CA VAL A 40 18.92 24.53 -17.75
C VAL A 40 19.73 23.83 -18.84
N HIS A 41 19.25 23.86 -20.08
CA HIS A 41 19.92 23.27 -21.25
C HIS A 41 21.37 23.77 -21.37
N ARG A 42 21.56 25.10 -21.39
CA ARG A 42 22.89 25.71 -21.48
C ARG A 42 23.80 25.20 -20.35
N ARG A 43 23.32 25.20 -19.10
CA ARG A 43 24.12 24.77 -17.95
C ARG A 43 24.51 23.30 -18.02
N LEU A 44 23.61 22.42 -18.45
CA LEU A 44 23.90 20.99 -18.63
C LEU A 44 24.94 20.76 -19.71
N HIS A 45 24.84 21.45 -20.85
CA HIS A 45 25.80 21.33 -21.96
C HIS A 45 27.18 21.88 -21.59
N GLU A 46 27.25 23.01 -20.88
CA GLU A 46 28.52 23.52 -20.35
C GLU A 46 29.19 22.49 -19.43
N ALA A 47 28.43 21.91 -18.47
CA ALA A 47 28.96 20.92 -17.54
C ALA A 47 29.38 19.61 -18.28
N ALA A 48 28.63 19.17 -19.27
CA ALA A 48 28.92 17.96 -20.05
C ALA A 48 30.23 18.03 -20.85
N ARG A 49 30.75 19.24 -21.12
CA ARG A 49 32.08 19.42 -21.73
C ARG A 49 33.21 18.99 -20.79
N PHE A 50 32.99 18.99 -19.50
CA PHE A 50 34.00 18.68 -18.46
C PHE A 50 33.74 17.36 -17.75
N ASP A 51 32.49 16.89 -17.69
CA ASP A 51 32.13 15.64 -17.04
C ASP A 51 31.14 14.83 -17.90
N ALA A 52 31.63 13.71 -18.45
CA ALA A 52 30.85 12.81 -19.29
C ALA A 52 29.72 12.04 -18.55
N ARG A 53 29.61 12.21 -17.22
CA ARG A 53 28.53 11.61 -16.42
C ARG A 53 27.28 12.50 -16.34
N VAL A 54 27.37 13.76 -16.79
CA VAL A 54 26.19 14.64 -16.87
C VAL A 54 25.12 13.98 -17.73
N GLY A 55 23.89 13.85 -17.17
CA GLY A 55 22.79 13.14 -17.80
C GLY A 55 22.84 11.61 -17.69
N LYS A 56 23.84 11.04 -16.99
CA LYS A 56 23.94 9.60 -16.69
C LYS A 56 23.81 9.32 -15.18
N ASP A 57 24.42 10.17 -14.36
CA ASP A 57 24.39 10.10 -12.91
C ASP A 57 23.61 11.29 -12.33
N VAL A 58 23.08 11.11 -11.10
CA VAL A 58 22.47 12.22 -10.38
C VAL A 58 23.55 13.20 -9.92
N MET A 59 23.48 14.42 -10.39
CA MET A 59 24.49 15.43 -10.14
C MET A 59 23.87 16.76 -9.70
N LEU A 60 24.55 17.46 -8.78
CA LEU A 60 24.26 18.83 -8.45
C LEU A 60 25.27 19.74 -9.13
N LEU A 61 24.77 20.70 -9.90
CA LEU A 61 25.54 21.74 -10.55
C LEU A 61 25.29 23.06 -9.82
N VAL A 62 26.37 23.80 -9.56
CA VAL A 62 26.26 25.19 -9.09
C VAL A 62 25.85 26.05 -10.28
N ALA A 63 24.69 26.69 -10.19
CA ALA A 63 24.04 27.42 -11.27
C ALA A 63 23.41 28.72 -10.70
N PRO A 64 24.22 29.78 -10.44
CA PRO A 64 23.73 31.00 -9.84
C PRO A 64 22.58 31.67 -10.62
N GLU A 65 22.49 31.41 -11.91
CA GLU A 65 21.44 31.87 -12.81
C GLU A 65 20.11 31.12 -12.66
N ILE A 66 20.12 29.95 -12.03
CA ILE A 66 18.93 29.14 -11.76
C ILE A 66 18.38 29.48 -10.36
N ALA A 67 17.08 29.37 -10.18
CA ALA A 67 16.42 29.59 -8.89
C ALA A 67 17.08 28.77 -7.77
N GLY A 68 17.46 29.42 -6.69
CA GLY A 68 18.17 28.85 -5.54
C GLY A 68 19.64 28.49 -5.79
N GLY A 69 20.19 28.76 -6.98
CA GLY A 69 21.60 28.52 -7.32
C GLY A 69 22.02 27.05 -7.42
N ARG A 70 21.05 26.11 -7.24
CA ARG A 70 21.27 24.66 -7.24
C ARG A 70 20.44 24.00 -8.33
N LEU A 71 21.11 23.48 -9.36
CA LEU A 71 20.50 22.64 -10.39
C LEU A 71 20.88 21.16 -10.12
N VAL A 72 19.90 20.32 -9.85
CA VAL A 72 20.08 18.88 -9.77
C VAL A 72 19.53 18.25 -11.02
N VAL A 73 20.38 17.53 -11.77
CA VAL A 73 19.95 16.67 -12.85
C VAL A 73 19.79 15.25 -12.34
N ALA A 74 18.63 14.65 -12.61
CA ALA A 74 18.26 13.31 -12.19
C ALA A 74 17.82 12.50 -13.42
N PRO A 75 18.74 11.74 -14.05
CA PRO A 75 18.44 11.00 -15.26
C PRO A 75 17.55 9.79 -14.97
N THR A 76 16.50 9.60 -15.79
CA THR A 76 15.64 8.41 -15.75
C THR A 76 16.34 7.16 -16.30
N GLY A 77 17.43 7.33 -17.03
CA GLY A 77 17.98 6.30 -17.91
C GLY A 77 17.10 6.09 -19.15
N PRO A 78 17.33 4.99 -19.88
CA PRO A 78 16.57 4.67 -21.09
C PRO A 78 15.08 4.43 -20.78
N LEU A 79 14.21 4.84 -21.74
CA LEU A 79 12.74 4.69 -21.65
C LEU A 79 12.16 3.97 -22.88
N GLY A 80 12.98 3.37 -23.72
CA GLY A 80 12.56 2.76 -24.98
C GLY A 80 12.74 1.25 -25.05
N ARG A 81 13.09 0.58 -23.95
CA ARG A 81 13.23 -0.88 -23.92
C ARG A 81 11.91 -1.51 -23.46
N ASP A 82 11.63 -2.73 -23.88
CA ASP A 82 10.38 -3.46 -23.57
C ASP A 82 10.05 -3.60 -22.08
N TYR A 83 11.05 -3.41 -21.22
CA TYR A 83 10.94 -3.54 -19.76
C TYR A 83 11.10 -2.20 -19.01
N ASP A 84 11.17 -1.08 -19.72
CA ASP A 84 11.15 0.25 -19.09
C ASP A 84 9.70 0.64 -18.79
N ASP A 85 9.49 1.28 -17.65
CA ASP A 85 8.18 1.72 -17.21
C ASP A 85 8.23 3.08 -16.48
N VAL A 86 7.07 3.57 -16.08
CA VAL A 86 6.93 4.90 -15.47
C VAL A 86 7.67 5.06 -14.14
N ARG A 87 8.00 3.97 -13.43
CA ARG A 87 8.76 3.99 -12.16
C ARG A 87 10.15 4.60 -12.31
N ARG A 88 10.72 4.61 -13.52
CA ARG A 88 11.96 5.32 -13.83
C ARG A 88 11.92 6.79 -13.41
N PHE A 89 10.75 7.43 -13.54
CA PHE A 89 10.54 8.80 -13.10
C PHE A 89 10.51 8.93 -11.57
N ALA A 90 9.90 7.98 -10.87
CA ALA A 90 9.91 7.95 -9.41
C ALA A 90 11.34 7.74 -8.88
N ASP A 91 12.09 6.80 -9.45
CA ASP A 91 13.47 6.48 -9.02
C ASP A 91 14.41 7.66 -9.22
N ALA A 92 14.36 8.30 -10.39
CA ALA A 92 15.15 9.48 -10.70
C ALA A 92 14.77 10.67 -9.79
N SER A 93 13.47 10.90 -9.61
CA SER A 93 12.97 11.96 -8.73
C SER A 93 13.37 11.75 -7.27
N ARG A 94 13.24 10.52 -6.76
CA ARG A 94 13.70 10.12 -5.42
C ARG A 94 15.17 10.48 -5.22
N ALA A 95 16.03 10.07 -6.14
CA ALA A 95 17.46 10.32 -6.05
C ALA A 95 17.80 11.83 -6.18
N GLY A 96 17.13 12.55 -7.08
CA GLY A 96 17.32 13.98 -7.29
C GLY A 96 16.91 14.82 -6.08
N VAL A 97 15.74 14.53 -5.50
CA VAL A 97 15.23 15.26 -4.32
C VAL A 97 16.08 14.97 -3.08
N VAL A 98 16.52 13.73 -2.87
CA VAL A 98 17.48 13.40 -1.81
C VAL A 98 18.77 14.21 -1.99
N ARG A 99 19.31 14.28 -3.21
CA ARG A 99 20.52 15.06 -3.49
C ARG A 99 20.34 16.55 -3.23
N ALA A 100 19.17 17.11 -3.56
CA ALA A 100 18.85 18.52 -3.28
C ALA A 100 18.69 18.79 -1.77
N ARG A 101 17.95 17.92 -1.06
CA ARG A 101 17.80 17.96 0.41
C ARG A 101 19.16 17.92 1.12
N ASP A 102 20.02 17.01 0.75
CA ASP A 102 21.35 16.83 1.35
C ASP A 102 22.29 18.01 1.05
N ALA A 103 21.96 18.82 0.03
CA ALA A 103 22.61 20.10 -0.24
C ALA A 103 21.99 21.28 0.53
N GLY A 104 21.02 21.02 1.40
CA GLY A 104 20.36 22.02 2.24
C GLY A 104 19.13 22.70 1.62
N ALA A 105 18.57 22.17 0.52
CA ALA A 105 17.33 22.69 -0.05
C ALA A 105 16.12 22.30 0.81
N ARG A 106 15.23 23.25 1.06
CA ARG A 106 13.99 23.07 1.81
C ARG A 106 12.74 23.25 0.93
N ARG A 107 12.85 24.02 -0.14
CA ARG A 107 11.81 24.25 -1.16
C ARG A 107 12.37 23.85 -2.51
N ILE A 108 11.84 22.79 -3.07
CA ILE A 108 12.39 22.14 -4.26
C ILE A 108 11.37 22.23 -5.39
N LEU A 109 11.80 22.77 -6.54
CA LEU A 109 11.00 22.73 -7.77
C LEU A 109 11.39 21.51 -8.60
N LEU A 110 10.43 20.64 -8.88
CA LEU A 110 10.58 19.43 -9.68
C LEU A 110 10.08 19.68 -11.11
N LEU A 111 10.93 19.40 -12.09
CA LEU A 111 10.61 19.50 -13.52
C LEU A 111 10.71 18.13 -14.18
N VAL A 112 9.72 17.81 -15.03
CA VAL A 112 9.67 16.57 -15.84
C VAL A 112 9.42 16.96 -17.29
N PRO A 113 10.41 17.57 -17.99
CA PRO A 113 10.19 18.22 -19.28
C PRO A 113 10.02 17.24 -20.45
N ARG A 114 10.47 16.01 -20.34
CA ARG A 114 10.57 15.05 -21.45
C ARG A 114 10.01 13.68 -21.13
N ALA A 115 8.72 13.60 -20.76
CA ALA A 115 8.04 12.31 -20.69
C ALA A 115 7.69 11.80 -22.10
N PRO A 116 7.90 10.51 -22.40
CA PRO A 116 7.45 9.92 -23.65
C PRO A 116 5.92 9.97 -23.79
N LEU A 117 5.42 10.00 -25.05
CA LEU A 117 3.97 10.09 -25.33
C LEU A 117 3.22 8.75 -25.23
N GLN A 118 3.92 7.64 -25.00
CA GLN A 118 3.27 6.34 -24.82
C GLN A 118 2.38 6.34 -23.56
N HIS A 119 1.25 5.64 -23.63
CA HIS A 119 0.26 5.57 -22.56
C HIS A 119 0.86 5.18 -21.18
N ILE A 120 1.86 4.28 -21.18
CA ILE A 120 2.55 3.85 -19.95
C ILE A 120 3.23 5.02 -19.19
N TYR A 121 3.53 6.12 -19.86
CA TYR A 121 4.19 7.30 -19.27
C TYR A 121 3.25 8.50 -19.05
N GLU A 122 1.95 8.34 -19.27
CA GLU A 122 0.99 9.46 -19.19
C GLU A 122 0.93 10.11 -17.79
N ARG A 123 1.35 9.38 -16.74
CA ARG A 123 1.40 9.85 -15.35
C ARG A 123 2.84 10.10 -14.85
N ALA A 124 3.76 10.36 -15.75
CA ALA A 124 5.18 10.52 -15.41
C ALA A 124 5.44 11.65 -14.39
N VAL A 125 4.71 12.77 -14.48
CA VAL A 125 4.83 13.90 -13.54
C VAL A 125 4.32 13.48 -12.16
N GLU A 126 3.13 12.90 -12.09
CA GLU A 126 2.51 12.42 -10.86
C GLU A 126 3.39 11.38 -10.17
N VAL A 127 3.88 10.41 -10.94
CA VAL A 127 4.77 9.35 -10.44
C VAL A 127 6.10 9.92 -9.96
N ALA A 128 6.67 10.93 -10.64
CA ALA A 128 7.86 11.63 -10.18
C ALA A 128 7.63 12.36 -8.86
N VAL A 129 6.51 13.09 -8.72
CA VAL A 129 6.16 13.79 -7.47
C VAL A 129 5.97 12.79 -6.33
N LEU A 130 5.21 11.71 -6.56
CA LEU A 130 5.01 10.66 -5.56
C LEU A 130 6.32 9.94 -5.18
N GLY A 131 7.26 9.80 -6.13
CA GLY A 131 8.61 9.29 -5.88
C GLY A 131 9.43 10.20 -4.98
N ALA A 132 9.42 11.52 -5.26
CA ALA A 132 10.04 12.54 -4.42
C ALA A 132 9.52 12.50 -2.98
N LEU A 133 8.20 12.49 -2.81
CA LEU A 133 7.54 12.49 -1.51
C LEU A 133 7.83 11.21 -0.71
N ALA A 134 7.91 10.06 -1.39
CA ALA A 134 8.29 8.80 -0.76
C ALA A 134 9.71 8.85 -0.16
N ALA A 135 10.65 9.54 -0.83
CA ALA A 135 12.02 9.70 -0.36
C ALA A 135 12.14 10.61 0.87
N LEU A 136 11.16 11.49 1.07
CA LEU A 136 11.13 12.46 2.18
C LEU A 136 10.41 11.94 3.43
N TRP A 137 9.74 10.79 3.35
CA TRP A 137 9.15 10.17 4.54
C TRP A 137 10.24 9.53 5.41
N GLU A 138 10.21 9.81 6.69
CA GLU A 138 11.07 9.16 7.67
C GLU A 138 10.24 8.35 8.69
N PRO A 139 10.79 7.25 9.27
CA PRO A 139 10.07 6.43 10.24
C PRO A 139 9.51 7.22 11.42
N LEU A 140 8.33 6.81 11.93
CA LEU A 140 7.66 7.47 13.05
C LEU A 140 8.59 7.60 14.26
N GLU A 141 9.37 6.56 14.56
CA GLU A 141 10.30 6.56 15.69
C GLU A 141 11.41 7.62 15.55
N ALA A 142 11.88 7.86 14.33
CA ALA A 142 12.87 8.91 14.07
C ALA A 142 12.26 10.31 14.28
N ARG A 143 11.01 10.48 13.84
CA ARG A 143 10.26 11.74 13.97
C ARG A 143 9.87 12.03 15.43
N GLU A 144 9.64 11.00 16.25
CA GLU A 144 9.37 11.14 17.70
C GLU A 144 10.64 11.44 18.51
N ALA A 145 11.80 10.93 18.06
CA ALA A 145 13.07 11.04 18.78
C ALA A 145 13.88 12.31 18.48
N ARG A 146 13.59 13.02 17.37
CA ARG A 146 14.38 14.15 16.87
C ARG A 146 13.48 15.33 16.50
N SER A 147 14.08 16.51 16.30
CA SER A 147 13.33 17.67 15.82
C SER A 147 12.86 17.47 14.37
N GLU A 148 11.70 18.06 14.03
CA GLU A 148 11.14 17.97 12.68
C GLU A 148 12.10 18.51 11.61
N ASN A 149 12.77 19.63 11.89
CA ASN A 149 13.74 20.24 10.98
C ASN A 149 14.96 19.35 10.70
N ASP A 150 15.31 18.45 11.62
CA ASP A 150 16.45 17.54 11.45
C ASP A 150 16.07 16.27 10.67
N VAL A 151 14.82 15.87 10.76
CA VAL A 151 14.33 14.60 10.20
C VAL A 151 13.69 14.79 8.84
N GLU A 152 12.77 15.74 8.71
CA GLU A 152 12.05 16.04 7.47
C GLU A 152 12.19 17.54 7.12
N PRO A 153 13.38 18.00 6.68
CA PRO A 153 13.67 19.43 6.51
C PRO A 153 12.99 20.07 5.29
N VAL A 154 12.52 19.29 4.32
CA VAL A 154 11.87 19.79 3.11
C VAL A 154 10.44 20.21 3.45
N VAL A 155 10.10 21.47 3.18
CA VAL A 155 8.81 22.07 3.52
C VAL A 155 7.87 22.23 2.33
N GLU A 156 8.42 22.21 1.10
CA GLU A 156 7.64 22.38 -0.12
C GLU A 156 8.26 21.63 -1.30
N ILE A 157 7.40 20.97 -2.08
CA ILE A 157 7.71 20.42 -3.40
C ILE A 157 6.79 21.12 -4.41
N GLY A 158 7.38 21.99 -5.25
CA GLY A 158 6.72 22.49 -6.44
C GLY A 158 6.91 21.52 -7.61
N PHE A 159 5.96 21.44 -8.50
CA PHE A 159 6.11 20.68 -9.74
C PHE A 159 5.54 21.45 -10.93
N GLN A 160 6.15 21.29 -12.10
CA GLN A 160 5.62 21.84 -13.33
C GLN A 160 4.31 21.15 -13.69
N ASN A 161 3.24 21.95 -13.81
CA ASN A 161 1.92 21.42 -14.16
C ASN A 161 1.92 20.87 -15.60
N PRO A 162 1.42 19.65 -15.84
CA PRO A 162 1.22 19.16 -17.21
C PRO A 162 0.25 20.06 -18.00
N PRO A 163 0.54 20.34 -19.27
CA PRO A 163 -0.34 21.18 -20.08
C PRO A 163 -1.78 20.66 -20.13
N GLY A 164 -2.74 21.55 -19.97
CA GLY A 164 -4.18 21.21 -20.01
C GLY A 164 -4.74 20.53 -18.76
N THR A 165 -3.96 20.45 -17.68
CA THR A 165 -4.38 19.88 -16.40
C THR A 165 -4.72 20.99 -15.41
N ASP A 166 -5.77 20.81 -14.59
CA ASP A 166 -6.02 21.64 -13.42
C ASP A 166 -4.96 21.36 -12.36
N GLY A 167 -3.99 22.24 -12.24
CA GLY A 167 -2.85 22.09 -11.35
C GLY A 167 -3.24 22.06 -9.87
N ALA A 168 -4.27 22.80 -9.47
CA ALA A 168 -4.75 22.78 -8.08
C ALA A 168 -5.39 21.43 -7.74
N ALA A 169 -6.29 20.94 -8.59
CA ALA A 169 -6.92 19.62 -8.40
C ALA A 169 -5.87 18.48 -8.42
N LEU A 170 -4.84 18.59 -9.26
CA LEU A 170 -3.75 17.61 -9.28
C LEU A 170 -2.90 17.67 -8.00
N ALA A 171 -2.58 18.84 -7.50
CA ALA A 171 -1.84 19.02 -6.24
C ALA A 171 -2.65 18.45 -5.05
N ASP A 172 -3.97 18.65 -5.02
CA ASP A 172 -4.87 18.10 -4.01
C ASP A 172 -4.90 16.56 -4.07
N LEU A 173 -4.99 15.98 -5.26
CA LEU A 173 -4.96 14.53 -5.46
C LEU A 173 -3.64 13.91 -4.97
N LEU A 174 -2.49 14.51 -5.35
CA LEU A 174 -1.16 14.03 -4.94
C LEU A 174 -0.97 14.18 -3.43
N THR A 175 -1.49 15.26 -2.83
CA THR A 175 -1.50 15.49 -1.39
C THR A 175 -2.33 14.41 -0.67
N ALA A 176 -3.51 14.09 -1.18
CA ALA A 176 -4.36 13.06 -0.62
C ALA A 176 -3.72 11.66 -0.71
N MET A 177 -3.16 11.32 -1.88
CA MET A 177 -2.46 10.03 -2.09
C MET A 177 -1.26 9.91 -1.14
N GLU A 178 -0.42 10.94 -1.03
CA GLU A 178 0.75 10.86 -0.15
C GLU A 178 0.37 10.85 1.33
N THR A 179 -0.66 11.57 1.73
CA THR A 179 -1.19 11.51 3.11
C THR A 179 -1.63 10.08 3.45
N GLY A 180 -2.33 9.41 2.54
CA GLY A 180 -2.70 8.01 2.70
C GLY A 180 -1.48 7.09 2.76
N ARG A 181 -0.49 7.28 1.87
CA ARG A 181 0.75 6.50 1.86
C ARG A 181 1.59 6.70 3.13
N ARG A 182 1.64 7.91 3.68
CA ARG A 182 2.34 8.18 4.95
C ARG A 182 1.68 7.42 6.10
N LEU A 183 0.36 7.45 6.21
CA LEU A 183 -0.37 6.65 7.22
C LEU A 183 -0.09 5.15 7.04
N ALA A 184 -0.11 4.67 5.79
CA ALA A 184 0.20 3.27 5.49
C ALA A 184 1.63 2.88 5.91
N ARG A 185 2.62 3.74 5.61
CA ARG A 185 4.01 3.51 6.02
C ARG A 185 4.19 3.60 7.53
N ASP A 186 3.53 4.53 8.20
CA ASP A 186 3.60 4.68 9.65
C ASP A 186 3.05 3.44 10.36
N ILE A 187 1.87 2.96 9.95
CA ILE A 187 1.31 1.71 10.50
C ILE A 187 2.24 0.53 10.20
N THR A 188 2.62 0.35 8.93
CA THR A 188 3.39 -0.83 8.50
C THR A 188 4.80 -0.83 9.07
N GLY A 189 5.48 0.33 9.05
CA GLY A 189 6.90 0.46 9.34
C GLY A 189 7.27 0.48 10.82
N THR A 190 6.38 0.99 11.66
CA THR A 190 6.66 1.18 13.09
C THR A 190 6.79 -0.17 13.82
N ASN A 191 7.74 -0.26 14.73
CA ASN A 191 8.06 -1.48 15.49
C ASN A 191 6.84 -2.01 16.26
N PRO A 192 6.80 -3.32 16.61
CA PRO A 192 5.59 -3.96 17.13
C PRO A 192 5.24 -3.59 18.58
N GLU A 193 6.15 -3.00 19.32
CA GLU A 193 5.87 -2.51 20.66
C GLU A 193 5.18 -1.15 20.59
N ARG A 194 5.69 -0.22 19.76
CA ARG A 194 5.12 1.10 19.53
C ARG A 194 3.82 1.04 18.72
N MET A 195 3.69 0.09 17.77
CA MET A 195 2.52 -0.12 16.93
C MET A 195 1.84 -1.45 17.28
N SER A 196 1.48 -1.63 18.54
CA SER A 196 0.68 -2.75 19.04
C SER A 196 -0.76 -2.70 18.47
N PRO A 197 -1.60 -3.75 18.66
CA PRO A 197 -2.98 -3.72 18.14
C PRO A 197 -3.78 -2.49 18.58
N SER A 198 -3.69 -2.13 19.85
CA SER A 198 -4.36 -0.92 20.39
C SER A 198 -3.78 0.38 19.80
N ALA A 199 -2.47 0.40 19.50
CA ALA A 199 -1.84 1.56 18.87
C ALA A 199 -2.23 1.71 17.39
N VAL A 200 -2.44 0.60 16.66
CA VAL A 200 -3.02 0.65 15.30
C VAL A 200 -4.42 1.25 15.33
N ALA A 201 -5.23 0.84 16.32
CA ALA A 201 -6.57 1.42 16.51
C ALA A 201 -6.49 2.92 16.79
N GLN A 202 -5.60 3.34 17.70
CA GLN A 202 -5.43 4.76 18.05
C GLN A 202 -4.93 5.56 16.83
N ALA A 203 -3.98 5.03 16.07
CA ALA A 203 -3.49 5.66 14.84
C ALA A 203 -4.63 5.89 13.82
N CYS A 204 -5.57 4.94 13.70
CA CYS A 204 -6.76 5.13 12.87
C CYS A 204 -7.69 6.20 13.47
N VAL A 205 -7.97 6.17 14.78
CA VAL A 205 -8.81 7.18 15.44
C VAL A 205 -8.24 8.60 15.19
N ASP A 206 -6.93 8.77 15.40
CA ASP A 206 -6.27 10.06 15.25
C ASP A 206 -6.25 10.51 13.77
N ALA A 207 -5.97 9.59 12.86
CA ALA A 207 -5.89 9.90 11.43
C ALA A 207 -7.22 10.33 10.83
N PHE A 208 -8.34 9.84 11.35
CA PHE A 208 -9.67 10.13 10.84
C PHE A 208 -10.45 11.15 11.68
N ALA A 209 -9.87 11.66 12.76
CA ALA A 209 -10.47 12.74 13.55
C ALA A 209 -10.77 13.96 12.65
N GLY A 210 -11.99 14.50 12.75
CA GLY A 210 -12.45 15.64 11.96
C GLY A 210 -12.70 15.36 10.47
N THR A 211 -12.64 14.11 10.03
CA THR A 211 -13.00 13.68 8.67
C THR A 211 -14.42 13.13 8.61
N ARG A 212 -14.92 12.82 7.40
CA ARG A 212 -16.22 12.15 7.21
C ARG A 212 -16.18 10.64 7.49
N VAL A 213 -15.02 10.08 7.86
CA VAL A 213 -14.90 8.65 8.17
C VAL A 213 -15.33 8.40 9.60
N ARG A 214 -16.29 7.50 9.77
CA ARG A 214 -16.65 6.96 11.09
C ARG A 214 -15.69 5.85 11.45
N VAL A 215 -15.11 5.92 12.65
CA VAL A 215 -14.23 4.90 13.20
C VAL A 215 -14.93 4.20 14.35
N GLU A 216 -14.98 2.86 14.30
CA GLU A 216 -15.42 2.01 15.41
C GLU A 216 -14.30 1.04 15.75
N VAL A 217 -13.95 0.94 17.03
CA VAL A 217 -12.97 -0.03 17.55
C VAL A 217 -13.71 -1.09 18.34
N ILE A 218 -13.55 -2.34 17.94
CA ILE A 218 -14.16 -3.52 18.57
C ILE A 218 -13.03 -4.27 19.28
N ASP A 219 -12.93 -4.13 20.59
CA ASP A 219 -11.86 -4.70 21.42
C ASP A 219 -12.39 -5.47 22.66
N GLU A 220 -13.70 -5.54 22.83
CA GLU A 220 -14.33 -6.27 23.93
C GLU A 220 -14.17 -7.78 23.68
N PRO A 221 -13.51 -8.53 24.62
CA PRO A 221 -13.14 -9.93 24.39
C PRO A 221 -14.32 -10.87 24.10
N SER A 222 -15.45 -10.68 24.76
CA SER A 222 -16.64 -11.51 24.55
C SER A 222 -17.29 -11.26 23.20
N ARG A 223 -17.27 -10.02 22.73
CA ARG A 223 -17.72 -9.65 21.38
C ARG A 223 -16.79 -10.23 20.32
N LEU A 224 -15.48 -10.12 20.51
CA LEU A 224 -14.49 -10.70 19.61
C LEU A 224 -14.62 -12.23 19.50
N ALA A 225 -14.77 -12.92 20.64
CA ALA A 225 -14.95 -14.37 20.66
C ALA A 225 -16.22 -14.83 19.91
N ARG A 226 -17.29 -14.03 19.93
CA ARG A 226 -18.57 -14.35 19.29
C ARG A 226 -18.59 -13.94 17.82
N GLU A 227 -18.08 -12.76 17.50
CA GLU A 227 -18.21 -12.14 16.17
C GLU A 227 -16.98 -12.36 15.29
N TYR A 228 -15.81 -12.64 15.89
CA TYR A 228 -14.53 -12.83 15.20
C TYR A 228 -13.75 -14.02 15.79
N PRO A 229 -14.33 -15.23 15.82
CA PRO A 229 -13.78 -16.37 16.55
C PRO A 229 -12.41 -16.82 16.03
N LEU A 230 -12.13 -16.69 14.72
CA LEU A 230 -10.82 -17.02 14.17
C LEU A 230 -9.75 -15.99 14.56
N ILE A 231 -10.09 -14.70 14.63
CA ILE A 231 -9.21 -13.66 15.19
C ILE A 231 -8.94 -13.95 16.67
N ALA A 232 -9.97 -14.28 17.43
CA ALA A 232 -9.85 -14.61 18.85
C ALA A 232 -8.93 -15.83 19.06
N ALA A 233 -9.03 -16.86 18.22
CA ALA A 233 -8.15 -18.03 18.28
C ALA A 233 -6.68 -17.66 18.03
N VAL A 234 -6.36 -16.89 16.99
CA VAL A 234 -5.00 -16.41 16.72
C VAL A 234 -4.43 -15.61 17.90
N ALA A 235 -5.27 -14.80 18.55
CA ALA A 235 -4.86 -13.90 19.62
C ALA A 235 -4.70 -14.58 20.98
N ARG A 236 -5.13 -15.84 21.19
CA ARG A 236 -5.21 -16.46 22.53
C ARG A 236 -3.93 -16.27 23.34
N ALA A 237 -2.77 -16.55 22.77
CA ALA A 237 -1.49 -16.42 23.46
C ALA A 237 -1.14 -14.98 23.89
N SER A 238 -1.75 -13.98 23.29
CA SER A 238 -1.46 -12.56 23.55
C SER A 238 -2.47 -11.88 24.48
N MET A 239 -3.57 -12.54 24.84
CA MET A 239 -4.66 -11.96 25.63
C MET A 239 -4.25 -11.51 27.03
N GLY A 240 -3.25 -12.14 27.63
CA GLY A 240 -2.74 -11.80 28.97
C GLY A 240 -2.02 -10.44 29.05
N VAL A 241 -1.63 -9.86 27.91
CA VAL A 241 -0.93 -8.58 27.84
C VAL A 241 -1.85 -7.52 27.23
N GLY A 242 -2.30 -6.53 28.02
CA GLY A 242 -3.35 -5.58 27.63
C GLY A 242 -3.13 -4.93 26.27
N ARG A 243 -1.91 -4.42 26.00
CA ARG A 243 -1.56 -3.79 24.72
C ARG A 243 -1.49 -4.75 23.52
N HIS A 244 -1.39 -6.05 23.77
CA HIS A 244 -1.35 -7.08 22.71
C HIS A 244 -2.72 -7.71 22.44
N ARG A 245 -3.76 -7.31 23.18
CA ARG A 245 -5.13 -7.78 22.93
C ARG A 245 -5.56 -7.38 21.53
N PRO A 246 -6.26 -8.25 20.82
CA PRO A 246 -6.72 -7.96 19.47
C PRO A 246 -7.81 -6.89 19.48
N CYS A 247 -7.94 -6.22 18.34
CA CYS A 247 -9.12 -5.41 18.04
C CYS A 247 -9.45 -5.49 16.55
N VAL A 248 -10.73 -5.26 16.22
CA VAL A 248 -11.17 -5.01 14.86
C VAL A 248 -11.52 -3.54 14.74
N ILE A 249 -10.95 -2.88 13.73
CA ILE A 249 -11.17 -1.47 13.46
C ILE A 249 -12.05 -1.38 12.21
N ARG A 250 -13.24 -0.77 12.36
CA ARG A 250 -14.16 -0.48 11.28
C ARG A 250 -14.00 0.98 10.89
N LEU A 251 -13.72 1.22 9.62
CA LEU A 251 -13.67 2.54 9.00
C LEU A 251 -14.80 2.63 7.98
N GLU A 252 -15.63 3.65 8.05
CA GLU A 252 -16.74 3.81 7.12
C GLU A 252 -16.82 5.24 6.60
N TYR A 253 -16.70 5.38 5.28
CA TYR A 253 -16.89 6.61 4.52
C TYR A 253 -18.13 6.48 3.64
N GLN A 254 -18.88 7.56 3.55
CA GLN A 254 -19.95 7.70 2.56
C GLN A 254 -19.89 9.10 1.96
N GLY A 255 -19.75 9.15 0.63
CA GLY A 255 -19.79 10.39 -0.15
C GLY A 255 -21.21 10.97 -0.23
N ASP A 256 -21.30 12.20 -0.71
CA ASP A 256 -22.57 12.87 -0.98
C ASP A 256 -23.32 12.20 -2.15
N GLY A 257 -24.63 12.44 -2.23
CA GLY A 257 -25.51 11.86 -3.25
C GLY A 257 -25.85 10.38 -3.03
N ASP A 258 -26.54 9.79 -4.02
CA ASP A 258 -26.91 8.39 -4.00
C ASP A 258 -25.67 7.51 -4.17
N VAL A 259 -25.57 6.46 -3.37
CA VAL A 259 -24.48 5.49 -3.49
C VAL A 259 -24.58 4.74 -4.81
N ARG A 260 -23.55 4.82 -5.63
CA ARG A 260 -23.42 4.14 -6.92
C ARG A 260 -22.58 2.87 -6.85
N GLU A 261 -21.60 2.85 -5.96
CA GLU A 261 -20.70 1.72 -5.75
C GLU A 261 -20.28 1.64 -4.28
N THR A 262 -20.12 0.42 -3.78
CA THR A 262 -19.63 0.15 -2.42
C THR A 262 -18.35 -0.66 -2.47
N VAL A 263 -17.26 -0.12 -1.92
CA VAL A 263 -15.96 -0.79 -1.78
C VAL A 263 -15.81 -1.30 -0.35
N LEU A 264 -15.59 -2.59 -0.22
CA LEU A 264 -15.53 -3.30 1.05
C LEU A 264 -14.13 -3.91 1.19
N LEU A 265 -13.35 -3.50 2.21
CA LEU A 265 -11.95 -3.91 2.35
C LEU A 265 -11.70 -4.66 3.64
N ALA A 266 -10.98 -5.78 3.57
CA ALA A 266 -10.42 -6.49 4.71
C ALA A 266 -8.89 -6.32 4.74
N GLY A 267 -8.34 -5.76 5.81
CA GLY A 267 -6.90 -5.54 6.00
C GLY A 267 -6.30 -6.48 7.05
N LYS A 268 -5.26 -7.25 6.66
CA LYS A 268 -4.47 -8.03 7.62
C LYS A 268 -3.63 -7.09 8.47
N GLY A 269 -3.82 -7.12 9.79
CA GLY A 269 -3.13 -6.29 10.77
C GLY A 269 -2.34 -7.09 11.80
N VAL A 270 -1.63 -8.14 11.39
CA VAL A 270 -0.77 -8.91 12.30
C VAL A 270 0.43 -8.05 12.69
N VAL A 271 0.38 -7.47 13.88
CA VAL A 271 1.38 -6.48 14.33
C VAL A 271 2.76 -7.11 14.55
N TYR A 272 2.80 -8.39 14.87
CA TYR A 272 3.99 -9.22 14.89
C TYR A 272 3.61 -10.70 14.77
N ASP A 273 4.27 -11.40 13.85
CA ASP A 273 4.03 -12.82 13.62
C ASP A 273 5.23 -13.65 14.06
N THR A 274 5.04 -14.41 15.16
CA THR A 274 6.05 -15.36 15.63
C THR A 274 5.94 -16.73 14.94
N GLY A 275 4.87 -16.96 14.15
CA GLY A 275 4.46 -18.26 13.66
C GLY A 275 3.50 -18.99 14.63
N GLY A 276 3.29 -18.45 15.82
CA GLY A 276 2.52 -19.15 16.85
C GLY A 276 3.25 -20.42 17.33
N SER A 277 2.52 -21.52 17.47
CA SER A 277 3.10 -22.82 17.86
C SER A 277 3.99 -23.41 16.76
N ASP A 278 3.77 -23.11 15.49
CA ASP A 278 4.67 -23.40 14.37
C ASP A 278 5.72 -22.27 14.26
N LEU A 279 6.53 -22.14 15.30
CA LEU A 279 7.45 -21.03 15.52
C LEU A 279 8.39 -20.79 14.34
N LYS A 280 8.47 -19.55 13.87
CA LYS A 280 9.44 -19.13 12.85
C LYS A 280 10.86 -19.27 13.39
N THR A 281 11.65 -20.14 12.78
CA THR A 281 13.04 -20.43 13.14
C THR A 281 14.01 -19.92 12.06
N GLY A 282 15.32 -20.04 12.30
CA GLY A 282 16.34 -19.74 11.30
C GLY A 282 16.36 -18.27 10.83
N GLY A 283 16.00 -17.32 11.70
CA GLY A 283 15.96 -15.90 11.38
C GLY A 283 14.66 -15.43 10.69
N GLY A 284 13.71 -16.32 10.44
CA GLY A 284 12.45 -15.98 9.74
C GLY A 284 11.49 -15.07 10.52
N MET A 285 11.78 -14.78 11.79
CA MET A 285 10.96 -13.91 12.64
C MET A 285 11.35 -12.42 12.49
N ALA A 286 12.59 -12.12 12.17
CA ALA A 286 13.05 -10.75 11.99
C ALA A 286 12.31 -10.09 10.82
N GLY A 287 11.82 -8.86 11.01
CA GLY A 287 11.00 -8.16 10.03
C GLY A 287 9.50 -8.45 10.09
N MET A 288 9.06 -9.42 10.88
CA MET A 288 7.61 -9.74 11.01
C MET A 288 6.77 -8.64 11.66
N SER A 289 7.36 -7.55 12.10
CA SER A 289 6.66 -6.30 12.42
C SER A 289 5.97 -5.67 11.20
N ARG A 290 6.39 -6.01 9.97
CA ARG A 290 5.79 -5.56 8.71
C ARG A 290 4.51 -6.32 8.33
N ASP A 291 4.16 -7.37 9.06
CA ASP A 291 3.04 -8.26 8.74
C ASP A 291 1.64 -7.63 8.96
N LYS A 292 1.64 -6.34 9.26
CA LYS A 292 0.48 -5.45 9.28
C LYS A 292 0.38 -4.54 8.04
N GLY A 293 1.11 -4.86 6.97
CA GLY A 293 1.10 -4.10 5.72
C GLY A 293 -0.29 -3.97 5.10
N GLY A 294 -1.12 -5.02 5.23
CA GLY A 294 -2.52 -4.98 4.77
C GLY A 294 -3.36 -3.95 5.52
N ALA A 295 -3.19 -3.85 6.84
CA ALA A 295 -3.83 -2.82 7.67
C ALA A 295 -3.41 -1.42 7.25
N GLY A 296 -2.09 -1.22 7.05
CA GLY A 296 -1.54 0.05 6.59
C GLY A 296 -2.10 0.47 5.23
N ALA A 297 -2.10 -0.44 4.26
CA ALA A 297 -2.62 -0.18 2.92
C ALA A 297 -4.11 0.18 2.92
N VAL A 298 -4.92 -0.56 3.66
CA VAL A 298 -6.37 -0.30 3.78
C VAL A 298 -6.64 1.04 4.47
N ALA A 299 -5.98 1.32 5.59
CA ALA A 299 -6.11 2.62 6.26
C ALA A 299 -5.64 3.78 5.37
N GLY A 300 -4.53 3.59 4.64
CA GLY A 300 -4.01 4.58 3.70
C GLY A 300 -4.96 4.87 2.54
N PHE A 301 -5.57 3.85 1.94
CA PHE A 301 -6.59 4.03 0.92
C PHE A 301 -7.80 4.82 1.47
N VAL A 302 -8.36 4.41 2.61
CA VAL A 302 -9.50 5.13 3.23
C VAL A 302 -9.13 6.57 3.56
N LYS A 303 -7.86 6.83 3.96
CA LYS A 303 -7.39 8.21 4.22
C LYS A 303 -7.35 9.06 2.95
N THR A 304 -6.91 8.49 1.83
CA THR A 304 -6.95 9.16 0.52
C THR A 304 -8.39 9.48 0.12
N ILE A 305 -9.31 8.53 0.25
CA ILE A 305 -10.74 8.74 -0.01
C ILE A 305 -11.35 9.81 0.90
N ALA A 306 -10.98 9.81 2.18
CA ALA A 306 -11.48 10.80 3.15
C ALA A 306 -11.08 12.25 2.80
N GLN A 307 -9.94 12.44 2.16
CA GLN A 307 -9.49 13.77 1.71
C GLN A 307 -10.14 14.18 0.39
N MET A 308 -10.24 13.25 -0.57
CA MET A 308 -10.83 13.53 -1.88
C MET A 308 -12.35 13.62 -1.88
N GLN A 309 -13.01 12.99 -0.92
CA GLN A 309 -14.46 13.01 -0.72
C GLN A 309 -15.30 12.71 -1.98
N PRO A 310 -15.02 11.62 -2.72
CA PRO A 310 -15.75 11.30 -3.94
C PRO A 310 -17.24 11.08 -3.69
N GLU A 311 -18.08 11.69 -4.54
CA GLU A 311 -19.53 11.54 -4.51
C GLU A 311 -19.98 10.16 -4.98
N GLY A 312 -21.06 9.63 -4.39
CA GLY A 312 -21.67 8.36 -4.78
C GLY A 312 -20.84 7.12 -4.44
N LEU A 313 -19.71 7.28 -3.75
CA LEU A 313 -18.87 6.17 -3.28
C LEU A 313 -19.13 5.91 -1.79
N ARG A 314 -19.36 4.64 -1.44
CA ARG A 314 -19.33 4.17 -0.05
C ARG A 314 -18.13 3.24 0.13
N VAL A 315 -17.37 3.45 1.20
CA VAL A 315 -16.23 2.58 1.56
C VAL A 315 -16.42 2.08 2.98
N VAL A 316 -16.33 0.76 3.16
CA VAL A 316 -16.31 0.12 4.47
C VAL A 316 -15.06 -0.75 4.57
N ALA A 317 -14.21 -0.46 5.53
CA ALA A 317 -13.01 -1.23 5.76
C ALA A 317 -13.00 -1.85 7.15
N LEU A 318 -12.58 -3.11 7.24
CA LEU A 318 -12.34 -3.83 8.48
C LEU A 318 -10.85 -4.20 8.55
N ILE A 319 -10.19 -3.81 9.64
CA ILE A 319 -8.80 -4.12 9.92
C ILE A 319 -8.76 -5.02 11.15
N GLY A 320 -8.22 -6.24 11.01
CA GLY A 320 -8.00 -7.14 12.13
C GLY A 320 -6.61 -6.95 12.73
N ALA A 321 -6.50 -6.14 13.78
CA ALA A 321 -5.24 -5.91 14.47
C ALA A 321 -5.04 -6.98 15.55
N VAL A 322 -3.99 -7.81 15.38
CA VAL A 322 -3.74 -8.98 16.23
C VAL A 322 -2.25 -9.28 16.32
N ARG A 323 -1.81 -9.94 17.37
CA ARG A 323 -0.46 -10.49 17.50
C ARG A 323 -0.52 -12.01 17.48
N ASN A 324 0.19 -12.66 16.58
CA ASN A 324 0.39 -14.10 16.59
C ASN A 324 1.60 -14.43 17.50
N SER A 325 1.32 -14.91 18.68
CA SER A 325 2.35 -15.18 19.70
C SER A 325 2.34 -16.65 20.11
N ILE A 326 3.47 -17.12 20.62
CA ILE A 326 3.56 -18.40 21.33
C ILE A 326 3.24 -18.19 22.81
N GLY A 327 2.59 -19.14 23.44
CA GLY A 327 2.24 -19.11 24.87
C GLY A 327 1.45 -20.34 25.28
N ALA A 328 1.15 -20.46 26.56
CA ALA A 328 0.45 -21.60 27.13
C ALA A 328 -0.96 -21.81 26.55
N ASP A 329 -1.60 -20.72 26.12
CA ASP A 329 -2.94 -20.73 25.52
C ASP A 329 -2.91 -20.51 24.00
N ALA A 330 -1.76 -20.66 23.34
CA ALA A 330 -1.66 -20.57 21.89
C ALA A 330 -2.52 -21.63 21.20
N TYR A 331 -3.18 -21.24 20.12
CA TYR A 331 -3.84 -22.24 19.28
C TYR A 331 -2.80 -23.12 18.58
N VAL A 332 -3.19 -24.35 18.23
CA VAL A 332 -2.27 -25.35 17.70
C VAL A 332 -2.83 -26.02 16.45
N ALA A 333 -1.97 -26.68 15.69
CA ALA A 333 -2.39 -27.56 14.61
C ALA A 333 -3.36 -28.65 15.14
N ASP A 334 -4.26 -29.11 14.30
CA ASP A 334 -5.35 -30.05 14.56
C ASP A 334 -6.56 -29.50 15.30
N GLU A 335 -6.49 -28.30 15.89
CA GLU A 335 -7.69 -27.65 16.40
C GLU A 335 -8.72 -27.40 15.31
N ILE A 336 -10.01 -27.45 15.68
CA ILE A 336 -11.11 -27.06 14.81
C ILE A 336 -11.79 -25.85 15.43
N VAL A 337 -11.77 -24.74 14.70
CA VAL A 337 -12.39 -23.48 15.13
C VAL A 337 -13.51 -23.14 14.15
N GLU A 338 -14.68 -22.81 14.65
CA GLU A 338 -15.80 -22.36 13.83
C GLU A 338 -15.64 -20.88 13.48
N SER A 339 -15.67 -20.54 12.18
CA SER A 339 -15.60 -19.16 11.68
C SER A 339 -16.91 -18.41 11.93
N HIS A 340 -16.91 -17.08 11.79
CA HIS A 340 -18.14 -16.27 11.82
C HIS A 340 -19.17 -16.71 10.75
N ALA A 341 -18.75 -17.34 9.66
CA ALA A 341 -19.65 -17.90 8.65
C ALA A 341 -20.26 -19.26 9.03
N GLY A 342 -19.92 -19.82 10.22
CA GLY A 342 -20.35 -21.15 10.66
C GLY A 342 -19.58 -22.29 10.00
N VAL A 343 -18.39 -22.03 9.45
CA VAL A 343 -17.54 -23.02 8.79
C VAL A 343 -16.51 -23.55 9.79
N ARG A 344 -16.45 -24.88 9.94
CA ARG A 344 -15.49 -25.55 10.84
C ARG A 344 -14.13 -25.65 10.19
N VAL A 345 -13.22 -24.80 10.64
CA VAL A 345 -11.85 -24.66 10.10
C VAL A 345 -10.90 -25.54 10.89
N ARG A 346 -10.30 -26.54 10.23
CA ARG A 346 -9.18 -27.30 10.81
C ARG A 346 -7.88 -26.52 10.62
N VAL A 347 -7.21 -26.21 11.71
CA VAL A 347 -5.89 -25.57 11.71
C VAL A 347 -4.85 -26.59 11.24
N GLY A 348 -4.08 -26.26 10.24
CA GLY A 348 -2.99 -27.11 9.74
C GLY A 348 -1.61 -26.52 10.03
N ASN A 349 -1.54 -25.19 10.20
CA ASN A 349 -0.28 -24.47 10.48
C ASN A 349 -0.60 -23.13 11.14
N THR A 350 -0.10 -22.90 12.33
CA THR A 350 -0.35 -21.65 13.06
C THR A 350 0.41 -20.45 12.48
N ASP A 351 1.41 -20.66 11.63
CA ASP A 351 2.11 -19.64 10.84
C ASP A 351 1.30 -19.18 9.60
N ALA A 352 0.11 -19.71 9.43
CA ALA A 352 -0.86 -19.27 8.41
C ALA A 352 -2.04 -18.51 9.06
N GLU A 353 -1.76 -17.70 10.06
CA GLU A 353 -2.68 -16.93 10.90
C GLU A 353 -3.42 -15.84 10.13
N GLY A 354 -2.75 -15.21 9.15
CA GLY A 354 -3.30 -14.07 8.42
C GLY A 354 -4.59 -14.39 7.68
N ARG A 355 -4.72 -15.60 7.11
CA ARG A 355 -5.97 -16.03 6.47
C ARG A 355 -7.09 -16.32 7.47
N MET A 356 -6.76 -16.72 8.70
CA MET A 356 -7.73 -16.84 9.79
C MET A 356 -8.32 -15.47 10.13
N VAL A 357 -7.46 -14.47 10.31
CA VAL A 357 -7.86 -13.07 10.54
C VAL A 357 -8.77 -12.56 9.44
N LEU A 358 -8.37 -12.75 8.17
CA LEU A 358 -9.15 -12.26 7.03
C LEU A 358 -10.49 -12.96 6.85
N ALA A 359 -10.61 -14.25 7.18
CA ALA A 359 -11.84 -15.01 6.95
C ALA A 359 -13.03 -14.44 7.73
N ASP A 360 -12.87 -14.08 9.00
CA ASP A 360 -13.94 -13.47 9.78
C ASP A 360 -14.28 -12.06 9.26
N LEU A 361 -13.26 -11.23 8.93
CA LEU A 361 -13.50 -9.90 8.37
C LEU A 361 -14.28 -10.00 7.06
N LEU A 362 -13.90 -10.92 6.18
CA LEU A 362 -14.57 -11.16 4.90
C LEU A 362 -16.00 -11.67 5.09
N SER A 363 -16.25 -12.49 6.11
CA SER A 363 -17.60 -12.94 6.43
C SER A 363 -18.53 -11.79 6.83
N HIS A 364 -18.04 -10.84 7.64
CA HIS A 364 -18.77 -9.62 7.97
C HIS A 364 -19.01 -8.75 6.73
N LEU A 365 -17.97 -8.55 5.90
CA LEU A 365 -18.08 -7.77 4.66
C LEU A 365 -19.01 -8.45 3.63
N ARG A 366 -19.07 -9.78 3.58
CA ARG A 366 -20.07 -10.51 2.78
C ARG A 366 -21.49 -10.18 3.24
N CYS A 367 -21.75 -10.18 4.55
CA CYS A 367 -23.07 -9.79 5.08
C CYS A 367 -23.42 -8.33 4.75
N GLU A 368 -22.45 -7.45 4.71
CA GLU A 368 -22.60 -6.05 4.28
C GLU A 368 -22.88 -5.97 2.77
N ALA A 369 -22.10 -6.70 1.95
CA ALA A 369 -22.21 -6.71 0.48
C ALA A 369 -23.61 -7.11 -0.01
N ILE A 370 -24.25 -8.08 0.66
CA ILE A 370 -25.60 -8.53 0.30
C ILE A 370 -26.61 -7.37 0.32
N ARG A 371 -26.35 -6.32 1.11
CA ARG A 371 -27.25 -5.16 1.29
C ARG A 371 -26.73 -3.89 0.61
N SER A 372 -25.56 -3.97 -0.02
CA SER A 372 -24.88 -2.82 -0.63
C SER A 372 -25.17 -2.69 -2.12
N VAL A 373 -25.08 -1.45 -2.63
CA VAL A 373 -25.16 -1.14 -4.06
C VAL A 373 -23.83 -1.45 -4.71
N GLU A 374 -23.85 -2.21 -5.80
CA GLU A 374 -22.66 -2.57 -6.59
C GLU A 374 -21.43 -2.91 -5.74
N PRO A 375 -21.51 -3.92 -4.85
CA PRO A 375 -20.43 -4.21 -3.90
C PRO A 375 -19.19 -4.76 -4.59
N ARG A 376 -18.00 -4.35 -4.10
CA ARG A 376 -16.69 -4.91 -4.46
C ARG A 376 -15.96 -5.22 -3.18
N ILE A 377 -15.69 -6.51 -2.91
CA ILE A 377 -14.91 -6.94 -1.74
C ILE A 377 -13.45 -7.13 -2.14
N LEU A 378 -12.55 -6.54 -1.37
CA LEU A 378 -11.11 -6.75 -1.49
C LEU A 378 -10.52 -7.18 -0.15
N SER A 379 -9.58 -8.13 -0.17
CA SER A 379 -8.71 -8.36 0.97
C SER A 379 -7.27 -7.97 0.62
N VAL A 380 -6.58 -7.29 1.53
CA VAL A 380 -5.20 -6.85 1.35
C VAL A 380 -4.36 -7.41 2.49
N ALA A 381 -3.32 -8.15 2.16
CA ALA A 381 -2.52 -8.82 3.17
C ALA A 381 -1.09 -9.11 2.71
N THR A 382 -0.14 -8.98 3.61
CA THR A 382 1.18 -9.61 3.55
C THR A 382 0.98 -11.09 3.89
N LEU A 383 0.52 -11.90 2.92
CA LEU A 383 -0.04 -13.20 3.27
C LEU A 383 0.93 -14.35 3.09
N THR A 384 1.64 -14.39 1.95
CA THR A 384 2.41 -15.60 1.63
C THR A 384 3.81 -15.31 1.12
N GLY A 385 4.79 -16.03 1.66
CA GLY A 385 6.14 -16.03 1.11
C GLY A 385 6.21 -16.54 -0.34
N HIS A 386 5.20 -17.33 -0.78
CA HIS A 386 5.09 -17.78 -2.16
C HIS A 386 4.80 -16.63 -3.13
N ALA A 387 3.93 -15.67 -2.77
CA ALA A 387 3.67 -14.48 -3.58
C ALA A 387 4.99 -13.71 -3.82
N ALA A 388 5.72 -13.38 -2.75
CA ALA A 388 7.01 -12.68 -2.86
C ALA A 388 8.02 -13.44 -3.74
N ARG A 389 8.07 -14.77 -3.67
CA ARG A 389 8.97 -15.59 -4.50
C ARG A 389 8.54 -15.70 -5.96
N MET A 390 7.23 -15.70 -6.22
CA MET A 390 6.69 -15.86 -7.56
C MET A 390 6.72 -14.55 -8.36
N VAL A 391 6.29 -13.45 -7.74
CA VAL A 391 6.11 -12.17 -8.46
C VAL A 391 7.15 -11.11 -8.07
N GLY A 392 8.05 -11.41 -7.13
CA GLY A 392 9.06 -10.43 -6.69
C GLY A 392 8.43 -9.24 -5.95
N PRO A 393 8.83 -7.99 -6.27
CA PRO A 393 8.41 -6.80 -5.52
C PRO A 393 7.02 -6.28 -5.92
N TYR A 394 6.18 -7.10 -6.52
CA TYR A 394 4.87 -6.70 -7.02
C TYR A 394 3.73 -7.19 -6.12
N SER A 395 2.62 -6.44 -6.12
CA SER A 395 1.35 -6.91 -5.58
C SER A 395 0.74 -7.96 -6.51
N VAL A 396 0.10 -9.00 -5.96
CA VAL A 396 -0.59 -9.98 -6.80
C VAL A 396 -2.09 -10.00 -6.48
N ALA A 397 -2.92 -9.88 -7.51
CA ALA A 397 -4.38 -9.89 -7.40
C ALA A 397 -4.99 -11.18 -7.91
N LEU A 398 -5.96 -11.71 -7.16
CA LEU A 398 -6.67 -12.96 -7.45
C LEU A 398 -8.18 -12.72 -7.38
N ASP A 399 -8.84 -12.73 -8.53
CA ASP A 399 -10.28 -12.57 -8.66
C ASP A 399 -11.04 -13.90 -8.49
N ASN A 400 -12.20 -13.85 -7.82
CA ASN A 400 -13.22 -14.89 -7.95
C ASN A 400 -13.97 -14.77 -9.31
N GLY A 401 -15.00 -15.61 -9.54
CA GLY A 401 -15.80 -15.58 -10.76
C GLY A 401 -16.43 -14.22 -11.06
N PRO A 402 -17.24 -13.68 -10.14
CA PRO A 402 -17.85 -12.35 -10.31
C PRO A 402 -16.83 -11.22 -10.50
N ALA A 403 -15.74 -11.17 -9.72
CA ALA A 403 -14.71 -10.13 -9.85
C ALA A 403 -14.03 -10.15 -11.23
N ARG A 404 -13.84 -11.35 -11.83
CA ARG A 404 -13.31 -11.46 -13.21
C ARG A 404 -14.26 -10.86 -14.23
N ILE A 405 -15.57 -11.08 -14.08
CA ILE A 405 -16.60 -10.47 -14.97
C ILE A 405 -16.51 -8.95 -14.90
N HIS A 406 -16.34 -8.41 -13.71
CA HIS A 406 -16.18 -6.97 -13.46
C HIS A 406 -14.75 -6.44 -13.69
N ARG A 407 -13.80 -7.31 -14.09
CA ARG A 407 -12.41 -6.96 -14.39
C ARG A 407 -11.68 -6.22 -13.25
N ILE A 408 -11.90 -6.64 -11.99
CA ILE A 408 -11.36 -5.89 -10.84
C ILE A 408 -9.83 -5.97 -10.83
N ALA A 409 -9.24 -7.17 -10.84
CA ALA A 409 -7.77 -7.33 -10.84
C ALA A 409 -7.13 -6.68 -12.08
N SER A 410 -7.72 -6.82 -13.28
CA SER A 410 -7.17 -6.21 -14.49
C SER A 410 -7.30 -4.69 -14.50
N GLY A 411 -8.34 -4.13 -13.91
CA GLY A 411 -8.47 -2.68 -13.73
C GLY A 411 -7.43 -2.12 -12.75
N LEU A 412 -7.18 -2.83 -11.63
CA LEU A 412 -6.11 -2.48 -10.69
C LEU A 412 -4.73 -2.56 -11.33
N ALA A 413 -4.46 -3.63 -12.12
CA ALA A 413 -3.19 -3.77 -12.82
C ALA A 413 -2.97 -2.66 -13.84
N ALA A 414 -4.01 -2.29 -14.62
CA ALA A 414 -3.91 -1.20 -15.59
C ALA A 414 -3.62 0.15 -14.91
N MET A 415 -4.30 0.46 -13.80
CA MET A 415 -4.01 1.66 -13.03
C MET A 415 -2.60 1.61 -12.40
N GLY A 416 -2.23 0.47 -11.82
CA GLY A 416 -0.91 0.29 -11.22
C GLY A 416 0.23 0.49 -12.21
N GLU A 417 0.06 0.07 -13.47
CA GLU A 417 1.04 0.20 -14.54
C GLU A 417 1.37 1.67 -14.82
N ILE A 418 0.36 2.51 -14.99
CA ILE A 418 0.55 3.94 -15.33
C ILE A 418 0.87 4.81 -14.10
N TRP A 419 0.52 4.34 -12.88
CA TRP A 419 0.78 5.08 -11.63
C TRP A 419 2.01 4.58 -10.86
N GLY A 420 2.77 3.63 -11.40
CA GLY A 420 4.00 3.12 -10.77
C GLY A 420 3.79 2.28 -9.52
N ASP A 421 2.62 1.66 -9.37
CA ASP A 421 2.25 0.74 -8.29
C ASP A 421 1.76 -0.61 -8.88
N PRO A 422 2.64 -1.33 -9.59
CA PRO A 422 2.28 -2.41 -10.50
C PRO A 422 1.75 -3.66 -9.80
N PHE A 423 0.89 -4.39 -10.54
CA PHE A 423 0.30 -5.64 -10.12
C PHE A 423 0.60 -6.77 -11.10
N GLU A 424 0.81 -7.96 -10.54
CA GLU A 424 0.66 -9.21 -11.25
C GLU A 424 -0.73 -9.80 -11.02
N ILE A 425 -1.27 -10.49 -12.02
CA ILE A 425 -2.58 -11.16 -11.94
C ILE A 425 -2.36 -12.66 -11.84
N SER A 426 -2.82 -13.26 -10.75
CA SER A 426 -2.82 -14.69 -10.58
C SER A 426 -4.24 -15.26 -10.62
N ARG A 427 -4.38 -16.58 -10.77
CA ARG A 427 -5.68 -17.22 -10.94
C ARG A 427 -5.90 -18.37 -10.00
N VAL A 428 -7.00 -18.32 -9.24
CA VAL A 428 -7.49 -19.45 -8.45
C VAL A 428 -8.08 -20.52 -9.38
N ARG A 429 -7.76 -21.78 -9.13
CA ARG A 429 -8.16 -22.94 -9.91
C ARG A 429 -8.88 -23.95 -9.01
N ARG A 430 -9.52 -24.97 -9.61
CA ARG A 430 -10.17 -26.06 -8.87
C ARG A 430 -9.21 -26.79 -7.93
N GLU A 431 -7.94 -26.94 -8.33
CA GLU A 431 -6.91 -27.62 -7.55
C GLU A 431 -6.61 -26.88 -6.23
N ASP A 432 -6.84 -25.55 -6.18
CA ASP A 432 -6.69 -24.77 -4.96
C ASP A 432 -7.82 -25.06 -3.98
N PHE A 433 -9.05 -25.24 -4.47
CA PHE A 433 -10.19 -25.69 -3.68
C PHE A 433 -10.01 -27.16 -3.24
N ASP A 434 -9.47 -28.02 -4.12
CA ASP A 434 -9.16 -29.41 -3.79
C ASP A 434 -8.11 -29.51 -2.68
N PHE A 435 -7.13 -28.60 -2.67
CA PHE A 435 -6.08 -28.55 -1.66
C PHE A 435 -6.63 -28.29 -0.25
N VAL A 436 -7.61 -27.41 -0.12
CA VAL A 436 -8.22 -27.01 1.16
C VAL A 436 -9.46 -27.84 1.54
N ARG A 437 -9.75 -28.93 0.85
CA ARG A 437 -10.88 -29.83 1.19
C ARG A 437 -10.79 -30.35 2.64
N PRO A 438 -11.95 -30.58 3.29
CA PRO A 438 -12.00 -31.18 4.61
C PRO A 438 -11.28 -32.53 4.64
N ARG A 439 -10.64 -32.84 5.75
CA ARG A 439 -9.92 -34.11 5.94
C ARG A 439 -10.77 -35.15 6.68
N SER A 440 -11.88 -34.72 7.29
CA SER A 440 -12.80 -35.60 7.98
C SER A 440 -14.23 -35.00 7.98
N LYS A 441 -15.18 -35.72 8.57
CA LYS A 441 -16.54 -35.19 8.80
C LYS A 441 -16.60 -34.16 9.93
N ALA A 442 -15.50 -33.95 10.66
CA ALA A 442 -15.44 -33.00 11.77
C ALA A 442 -15.16 -31.58 11.33
N ASP A 443 -14.58 -31.41 10.15
CA ASP A 443 -14.17 -30.13 9.57
C ASP A 443 -14.83 -29.90 8.21
N ASP A 444 -14.93 -28.63 7.81
CA ASP A 444 -15.51 -28.22 6.52
C ASP A 444 -14.42 -27.69 5.58
N VAL A 445 -13.31 -27.22 6.13
CA VAL A 445 -12.17 -26.72 5.36
C VAL A 445 -10.85 -26.89 6.13
N LEU A 446 -9.78 -27.23 5.41
CA LEU A 446 -8.41 -27.23 5.93
C LEU A 446 -7.79 -25.83 5.74
N GLN A 447 -7.28 -25.23 6.82
CA GLN A 447 -6.68 -23.89 6.78
C GLN A 447 -5.38 -23.88 5.95
N CYS A 448 -4.47 -24.84 6.15
CA CYS A 448 -3.18 -24.94 5.49
C CYS A 448 -2.61 -26.36 5.64
N ASN A 449 -1.57 -26.70 4.87
CA ASN A 449 -0.69 -27.84 5.17
C ASN A 449 0.37 -27.40 6.20
N ASN A 450 1.18 -28.34 6.69
CA ASN A 450 2.26 -28.07 7.66
C ASN A 450 3.52 -27.45 7.04
N ALA A 451 3.57 -27.25 5.71
CA ALA A 451 4.73 -26.67 5.06
C ALA A 451 4.65 -25.13 5.01
N ALA A 452 5.80 -24.47 4.97
CA ALA A 452 5.86 -23.04 4.73
C ALA A 452 5.25 -22.70 3.37
N SER A 453 4.48 -21.60 3.29
CA SER A 453 3.84 -21.16 2.03
C SER A 453 4.85 -20.94 0.90
N ALA A 454 6.05 -20.50 1.22
CA ALA A 454 7.11 -20.22 0.25
C ALA A 454 7.56 -21.46 -0.56
N VAL A 455 7.40 -22.67 -0.03
CA VAL A 455 7.78 -23.93 -0.69
C VAL A 455 6.59 -24.78 -1.11
N THR A 456 5.37 -24.37 -0.77
CA THR A 456 4.15 -25.06 -1.14
C THR A 456 3.72 -24.68 -2.55
N THR A 457 3.51 -25.66 -3.41
CA THR A 457 2.98 -25.43 -4.77
C THR A 457 1.68 -24.65 -4.71
N ARG A 458 1.56 -23.62 -5.54
CA ARG A 458 0.41 -22.69 -5.56
C ARG A 458 0.14 -22.03 -4.20
N GLY A 459 1.22 -21.73 -3.46
CA GLY A 459 1.20 -21.26 -2.08
C GLY A 459 0.48 -19.93 -1.83
N HIS A 460 0.25 -19.11 -2.87
CA HIS A 460 -0.56 -17.87 -2.76
C HIS A 460 -1.97 -18.01 -3.36
N GLN A 461 -2.26 -19.08 -4.12
CA GLN A 461 -3.58 -19.27 -4.72
C GLN A 461 -4.53 -20.03 -3.78
N PHE A 462 -4.10 -21.15 -3.19
CA PHE A 462 -5.00 -21.90 -2.30
C PHE A 462 -5.45 -21.11 -1.05
N PRO A 463 -4.70 -20.13 -0.50
CA PRO A 463 -5.23 -19.24 0.53
C PRO A 463 -6.47 -18.46 0.10
N ALA A 464 -6.55 -18.03 -1.16
CA ALA A 464 -7.75 -17.37 -1.68
C ALA A 464 -8.95 -18.31 -1.75
N ALA A 465 -8.75 -19.60 -2.08
CA ALA A 465 -9.82 -20.63 -2.00
C ALA A 465 -10.26 -20.86 -0.54
N PHE A 466 -9.32 -20.93 0.39
CA PHE A 466 -9.63 -21.01 1.83
C PHE A 466 -10.47 -19.81 2.27
N LEU A 467 -10.05 -18.58 1.92
CA LEU A 467 -10.77 -17.36 2.26
C LEU A 467 -12.21 -17.38 1.74
N ALA A 468 -12.41 -17.82 0.50
CA ALA A 468 -13.74 -17.94 -0.08
C ALA A 468 -14.63 -18.88 0.73
N ILE A 469 -14.15 -20.07 1.10
CA ILE A 469 -14.92 -21.06 1.86
C ILE A 469 -15.15 -20.60 3.30
N ALA A 470 -14.08 -20.26 4.02
CA ALA A 470 -14.15 -19.94 5.45
C ALA A 470 -14.98 -18.68 5.77
N SER A 471 -15.11 -17.76 4.80
CA SER A 471 -15.97 -16.57 4.90
C SER A 471 -17.38 -16.77 4.35
N GLY A 472 -17.66 -17.89 3.67
CA GLY A 472 -18.92 -18.17 2.98
C GLY A 472 -19.10 -17.43 1.66
N LEU A 473 -18.05 -16.79 1.12
CA LEU A 473 -18.05 -16.12 -0.20
C LEU A 473 -18.15 -17.12 -1.35
N ASP A 474 -17.77 -18.40 -1.16
CA ASP A 474 -17.96 -19.49 -2.13
C ASP A 474 -19.41 -19.68 -2.54
N LYS A 475 -20.37 -19.31 -1.67
CA LYS A 475 -21.83 -19.36 -1.94
C LYS A 475 -22.31 -18.19 -2.82
N HIS A 476 -21.44 -17.26 -3.16
CA HIS A 476 -21.72 -16.05 -3.93
C HIS A 476 -20.90 -16.00 -5.24
N GLY A 477 -20.67 -17.18 -5.85
CA GLY A 477 -20.01 -17.32 -7.15
C GLY A 477 -20.82 -16.77 -8.31
N ALA A 478 -20.30 -16.93 -9.54
CA ALA A 478 -20.91 -16.36 -10.75
C ALA A 478 -22.35 -16.84 -11.03
N ASP A 479 -22.67 -18.08 -10.64
CA ASP A 479 -23.99 -18.68 -10.84
C ASP A 479 -24.92 -18.53 -9.62
N ALA A 480 -24.50 -17.81 -8.58
CA ALA A 480 -25.32 -17.58 -7.41
C ALA A 480 -26.42 -16.57 -7.70
N GLU A 481 -27.55 -16.64 -6.96
CA GLU A 481 -28.62 -15.65 -7.04
C GLU A 481 -28.11 -14.22 -6.76
N ARG A 482 -27.12 -14.09 -5.89
CA ARG A 482 -26.44 -12.82 -5.55
C ARG A 482 -24.93 -13.00 -5.67
N PRO A 483 -24.38 -12.85 -6.88
CA PRO A 483 -22.94 -12.90 -7.09
C PRO A 483 -22.24 -11.74 -6.37
N ILE A 484 -21.15 -12.01 -5.67
CA ILE A 484 -20.36 -10.98 -4.99
C ILE A 484 -18.93 -10.99 -5.55
N PRO A 485 -18.49 -9.91 -6.20
CA PRO A 485 -17.10 -9.75 -6.62
C PRO A 485 -16.15 -9.73 -5.42
N PHE A 486 -15.17 -10.62 -5.42
CA PHE A 486 -14.13 -10.72 -4.42
C PHE A 486 -12.76 -10.82 -5.08
N THR A 487 -11.85 -9.94 -4.69
CA THR A 487 -10.45 -9.94 -5.11
C THR A 487 -9.54 -10.03 -3.88
N HIS A 488 -8.71 -11.06 -3.82
CA HIS A 488 -7.63 -11.14 -2.84
C HIS A 488 -6.38 -10.47 -3.40
N ILE A 489 -5.75 -9.59 -2.60
CA ILE A 489 -4.50 -8.90 -2.95
C ILE A 489 -3.43 -9.32 -1.94
N ASP A 490 -2.46 -10.11 -2.40
CA ASP A 490 -1.29 -10.50 -1.60
C ASP A 490 -0.15 -9.53 -1.89
N ILE A 491 0.26 -8.79 -0.86
CA ILE A 491 1.31 -7.76 -0.92
C ILE A 491 2.60 -8.18 -0.22
N ALA A 492 2.79 -9.47 0.04
CA ALA A 492 4.02 -9.95 0.69
C ALA A 492 5.29 -9.59 -0.10
N GLY A 493 5.19 -9.46 -1.42
CA GLY A 493 6.31 -9.02 -2.27
C GLY A 493 6.50 -7.52 -2.30
N SER A 494 5.41 -6.74 -2.25
CA SER A 494 5.42 -5.29 -2.48
C SER A 494 5.44 -4.43 -1.23
N ALA A 495 5.16 -5.00 -0.05
CA ALA A 495 4.98 -4.22 1.20
C ALA A 495 6.24 -3.47 1.67
N VAL A 496 7.43 -3.94 1.29
CA VAL A 496 8.72 -3.35 1.68
C VAL A 496 9.66 -3.25 0.49
N ASP A 497 10.49 -2.22 0.47
CA ASP A 497 11.49 -2.00 -0.57
C ASP A 497 12.47 -3.19 -0.65
N ASN A 498 12.76 -3.65 -1.87
CA ASN A 498 13.73 -4.70 -2.19
C ASN A 498 13.48 -6.06 -1.53
N GLY A 499 12.31 -6.30 -0.94
CA GLY A 499 12.01 -7.52 -0.18
C GLY A 499 12.81 -7.65 1.12
N ASP A 500 13.46 -6.60 1.58
CA ASP A 500 14.14 -6.56 2.88
C ASP A 500 13.15 -6.27 4.00
N TRP A 501 12.53 -7.32 4.51
CA TRP A 501 11.53 -7.25 5.57
C TRP A 501 12.07 -6.68 6.88
N GLN A 502 13.36 -6.86 7.15
CA GLN A 502 13.97 -6.42 8.40
C GLN A 502 14.33 -4.93 8.39
N HIS A 503 14.92 -4.42 7.29
CA HIS A 503 15.46 -3.07 7.23
C HIS A 503 14.85 -2.21 6.13
N GLY A 504 14.16 -2.83 5.16
CA GLY A 504 13.53 -2.13 4.04
C GLY A 504 12.45 -1.14 4.50
N ARG A 505 12.33 -0.05 3.76
CA ARG A 505 11.26 0.93 3.98
C ARG A 505 9.92 0.35 3.54
N PRO A 506 8.82 0.59 4.27
CA PRO A 506 7.49 0.24 3.79
C PRO A 506 7.13 1.08 2.55
N THR A 507 6.60 0.42 1.53
CA THR A 507 6.28 1.06 0.24
C THR A 507 4.96 1.80 0.24
N ALA A 508 4.01 1.36 1.04
CA ALA A 508 2.59 1.69 1.02
C ALA A 508 1.83 1.12 -0.20
N ALA A 509 2.38 0.16 -0.93
CA ALA A 509 1.62 -0.57 -1.94
C ALA A 509 0.41 -1.29 -1.29
N PRO A 510 -0.76 -1.34 -1.93
CA PRO A 510 -1.12 -0.80 -3.24
C PRO A 510 -2.01 0.47 -3.15
N VAL A 511 -1.71 1.40 -2.25
CA VAL A 511 -2.56 2.59 -1.98
C VAL A 511 -2.78 3.43 -3.24
N VAL A 512 -1.74 3.62 -4.06
CA VAL A 512 -1.83 4.47 -5.26
C VAL A 512 -2.73 3.83 -6.32
N ALA A 513 -2.53 2.56 -6.62
CA ALA A 513 -3.34 1.85 -7.61
C ALA A 513 -4.81 1.74 -7.17
N LEU A 514 -5.06 1.48 -5.87
CA LEU A 514 -6.42 1.51 -5.31
C LEU A 514 -7.05 2.90 -5.45
N ALA A 515 -6.35 3.96 -5.05
CA ALA A 515 -6.86 5.32 -5.14
C ALA A 515 -7.13 5.72 -6.59
N ALA A 516 -6.21 5.45 -7.51
CA ALA A 516 -6.37 5.73 -8.92
C ALA A 516 -7.60 5.03 -9.51
N ARG A 517 -7.85 3.77 -9.13
CA ARG A 517 -8.99 2.98 -9.63
C ARG A 517 -10.35 3.56 -9.23
N TRP A 518 -10.48 4.16 -8.06
CA TRP A 518 -11.77 4.67 -7.55
C TRP A 518 -11.91 6.19 -7.56
N LEU A 519 -10.85 6.94 -7.83
CA LEU A 519 -10.90 8.40 -7.94
C LEU A 519 -10.81 8.89 -9.38
N ILE A 520 -10.24 8.08 -10.30
CA ILE A 520 -9.89 8.53 -11.66
C ILE A 520 -10.47 7.58 -12.72
N GLY A 521 -10.53 6.26 -12.43
CA GLY A 521 -10.84 5.19 -13.37
C GLY A 521 -12.31 4.84 -13.59
#